data_3692bc034556a5f09960abb57c69aad2
#
_entry.id   3692bc034556a5f09960abb57c69aad2
#
_cell.length_a   1.000
_cell.length_b   1.000
_cell.length_c   1.000
_cell.angle_alpha   90.00
_cell.angle_beta   90.00
_cell.angle_gamma   90.00
#
_symmetry.space_group_name_H-M   'P 1'
#
loop_
_entity.id
_entity.type
_entity.pdbx_description
1 polymer ?
#
loop_
_entity_poly.entity_id
_entity_poly.type
_entity_poly.pdbx_seq_one_letter_code
_entity_poly.pdbx_strand_id
1 'polypeptide(L)'
;MIGGITIKVCGITRAADAAMLRAYGADFLGVNVWPGSPRCVPAAARPALLREIPAAARVAVTVNPTTTECRALLAEGFAIVQAHFDPLLKECDPAAL
;
A
#
# COMPACT_ATOMS: atom_id res chain seq x y z
N MET A 1 -8.16 0.48 -15.47
CA MET A 1 -8.91 -0.70 -15.96
C MET A 1 -8.53 -0.97 -17.40
N ILE A 2 -8.22 -2.18 -17.73
CA ILE A 2 -7.86 -2.60 -19.08
C ILE A 2 -8.77 -3.73 -19.49
N GLY A 3 -9.52 -3.55 -20.61
CA GLY A 3 -10.42 -4.56 -21.11
C GLY A 3 -11.50 -5.03 -20.12
N GLY A 4 -11.97 -4.16 -19.24
CA GLY A 4 -12.93 -4.49 -18.20
C GLY A 4 -12.31 -5.14 -16.95
N ILE A 5 -10.99 -5.27 -16.89
CA ILE A 5 -10.28 -5.88 -15.75
C ILE A 5 -9.69 -4.80 -14.86
N THR A 6 -9.94 -4.88 -13.55
CA THR A 6 -9.31 -4.02 -12.56
C THR A 6 -7.88 -4.50 -12.32
N ILE A 7 -6.92 -3.59 -12.40
CA ILE A 7 -5.50 -3.90 -12.29
C ILE A 7 -4.90 -3.22 -11.07
N LYS A 8 -4.22 -4.00 -10.23
CA LYS A 8 -3.42 -3.52 -9.12
C LYS A 8 -1.97 -3.89 -9.34
N VAL A 9 -1.07 -2.93 -9.17
CA VAL A 9 0.38 -3.16 -9.19
C VAL A 9 0.95 -2.89 -7.81
N CYS A 10 1.69 -3.83 -7.28
CA CYS A 10 2.28 -3.78 -5.94
C CYS A 10 3.77 -3.49 -5.98
N GLY A 11 4.32 -2.96 -4.87
CA GLY A 11 5.76 -2.77 -4.73
C GLY A 11 6.31 -1.50 -5.38
N ILE A 12 5.48 -0.47 -5.50
CA ILE A 12 5.89 0.83 -6.03
C ILE A 12 6.81 1.52 -5.03
N THR A 13 7.99 1.95 -5.48
CA THR A 13 8.96 2.64 -4.64
C THR A 13 9.34 4.02 -5.15
N ARG A 14 9.02 4.35 -6.42
CA ARG A 14 9.39 5.61 -7.04
C ARG A 14 8.19 6.31 -7.66
N ALA A 15 8.16 7.63 -7.53
CA ALA A 15 7.08 8.45 -8.09
C ALA A 15 6.97 8.33 -9.62
N ALA A 16 8.10 8.22 -10.32
CA ALA A 16 8.11 8.05 -11.77
C ALA A 16 7.42 6.75 -12.20
N ASP A 17 7.62 5.66 -11.45
CA ASP A 17 6.98 4.39 -11.73
C ASP A 17 5.47 4.48 -11.49
N ALA A 18 5.04 5.17 -10.44
CA ALA A 18 3.63 5.39 -10.16
C ALA A 18 2.94 6.15 -11.30
N ALA A 19 3.55 7.22 -11.77
CA ALA A 19 3.02 8.02 -12.87
C ALA A 19 2.90 7.20 -14.17
N MET A 20 3.92 6.41 -14.48
CA MET A 20 3.94 5.55 -15.65
C MET A 20 2.83 4.48 -15.59
N LEU A 21 2.69 3.79 -14.47
CA LEU A 21 1.70 2.73 -14.32
C LEU A 21 0.27 3.26 -14.38
N ARG A 22 0.03 4.46 -13.86
CA ARG A 22 -1.26 5.13 -14.02
C ARG A 22 -1.58 5.40 -15.49
N ALA A 23 -0.59 5.87 -16.24
CA ALA A 23 -0.75 6.14 -17.66
C ALA A 23 -1.08 4.86 -18.45
N TYR A 24 -0.58 3.72 -18.00
CA TYR A 24 -0.88 2.41 -18.60
C TYR A 24 -2.19 1.78 -18.11
N GLY A 25 -2.91 2.41 -17.20
CA GLY A 25 -4.24 1.96 -16.80
C GLY A 25 -4.32 1.18 -15.48
N ALA A 26 -3.30 1.25 -14.63
CA ALA A 26 -3.37 0.66 -13.29
C ALA A 26 -4.42 1.41 -12.46
N ASP A 27 -5.33 0.67 -11.83
CA ASP A 27 -6.41 1.21 -11.01
C ASP A 27 -5.98 1.43 -9.58
N PHE A 28 -5.12 0.55 -9.06
CA PHE A 28 -4.59 0.60 -7.71
C PHE A 28 -3.07 0.44 -7.71
N LEU A 29 -2.41 1.22 -6.88
CA LEU A 29 -0.96 1.15 -6.72
C LEU A 29 -0.63 0.85 -5.26
N GLY A 30 0.03 -0.29 -5.04
CA GLY A 30 0.40 -0.78 -3.72
C GLY A 30 1.77 -0.27 -3.29
N VAL A 31 1.82 0.34 -2.12
CA VAL A 31 3.05 0.80 -1.48
C VAL A 31 3.28 -0.08 -0.25
N ASN A 32 4.42 -0.77 -0.22
CA ASN A 32 4.76 -1.61 0.91
C ASN A 32 5.27 -0.74 2.07
N VAL A 33 4.63 -0.86 3.22
CA VAL A 33 4.98 -0.08 4.41
C VAL A 33 5.55 -0.95 5.53
N TRP A 34 5.71 -2.25 5.29
CA TRP A 34 6.27 -3.18 6.26
C TRP A 34 7.81 -3.16 6.22
N PRO A 35 8.48 -2.84 7.34
CA PRO A 35 9.94 -2.71 7.36
C PRO A 35 10.71 -3.99 7.01
N GLY A 36 10.09 -5.15 7.12
CA GLY A 36 10.70 -6.43 6.75
C GLY A 36 10.81 -6.65 5.25
N SER A 37 10.18 -5.82 4.43
CA SER A 37 10.25 -5.94 2.97
C SER A 37 11.40 -5.12 2.39
N PRO A 38 12.14 -5.65 1.38
CA PRO A 38 13.14 -4.85 0.67
C PRO A 38 12.53 -3.71 -0.15
N ARG A 39 11.22 -3.74 -0.40
CA ARG A 39 10.49 -2.70 -1.13
C ARG A 39 9.74 -1.74 -0.19
N CYS A 40 10.02 -1.80 1.11
CA CYS A 40 9.39 -0.91 2.07
C CYS A 40 9.71 0.55 1.76
N VAL A 41 8.67 1.38 1.71
CA VAL A 41 8.82 2.83 1.59
C VAL A 41 8.67 3.42 2.99
N PRO A 42 9.73 3.98 3.56
CA PRO A 42 9.66 4.53 4.92
C PRO A 42 8.74 5.74 4.99
N ALA A 43 8.24 6.03 6.19
CA ALA A 43 7.25 7.09 6.40
C ALA A 43 7.69 8.44 5.83
N ALA A 44 8.97 8.79 5.94
CA ALA A 44 9.51 10.06 5.44
C ALA A 44 9.43 10.19 3.91
N ALA A 45 9.49 9.06 3.18
CA ALA A 45 9.46 9.06 1.71
C ALA A 45 8.03 8.95 1.14
N ARG A 46 7.04 8.56 1.94
CA ARG A 46 5.68 8.31 1.47
C ARG A 46 4.96 9.55 0.93
N PRO A 47 5.04 10.74 1.55
CA PRO A 47 4.28 11.88 1.06
C PRO A 47 4.58 12.24 -0.39
N ALA A 48 5.84 12.22 -0.80
CA ALA A 48 6.23 12.52 -2.17
C ALA A 48 5.71 11.47 -3.15
N LEU A 49 5.77 10.19 -2.76
CA LEU A 49 5.25 9.08 -3.58
C LEU A 49 3.73 9.15 -3.70
N LEU A 50 3.02 9.37 -2.60
CA LEU A 50 1.57 9.41 -2.59
C LEU A 50 0.99 10.55 -3.40
N ARG A 51 1.71 11.65 -3.57
CA ARG A 51 1.28 12.75 -4.45
C ARG A 51 1.08 12.31 -5.90
N GLU A 52 1.83 11.30 -6.35
CA GLU A 52 1.74 10.77 -7.70
C GLU A 52 0.65 9.70 -7.85
N ILE A 53 -0.03 9.34 -6.77
CA ILE A 53 -1.07 8.33 -6.77
C ILE A 53 -2.40 8.98 -6.40
N PRO A 54 -3.46 8.84 -7.23
CA PRO A 54 -4.78 9.34 -6.86
C PRO A 54 -5.22 8.77 -5.51
N ALA A 55 -5.87 9.56 -4.68
CA ALA A 55 -6.22 9.17 -3.32
C ALA A 55 -6.95 7.83 -3.26
N ALA A 56 -7.91 7.60 -4.17
CA ALA A 56 -8.69 6.35 -4.21
C ALA A 56 -7.89 5.12 -4.68
N ALA A 57 -6.72 5.33 -5.27
CA ALA A 57 -5.88 4.25 -5.81
C ALA A 57 -4.75 3.83 -4.87
N ARG A 58 -4.59 4.49 -3.73
CA ARG A 58 -3.49 4.25 -2.78
C ARG A 58 -3.79 3.04 -1.90
N VAL A 59 -2.96 2.01 -2.02
CA VAL A 59 -3.04 0.79 -1.21
C VAL A 59 -1.78 0.67 -0.37
N ALA A 60 -1.94 0.58 0.95
CA ALA A 60 -0.83 0.24 1.84
C ALA A 60 -0.75 -1.28 1.97
N VAL A 61 0.41 -1.85 1.71
CA VAL A 61 0.66 -3.29 1.85
C VAL A 61 1.54 -3.52 3.07
N THR A 62 1.08 -4.34 4.00
CA THR A 62 1.81 -4.60 5.25
C THR A 62 1.58 -6.02 5.74
N VAL A 63 2.25 -6.39 6.83
CA VAL A 63 2.20 -7.72 7.45
C VAL A 63 1.82 -7.56 8.92
N ASN A 64 0.86 -8.38 9.36
CA ASN A 64 0.37 -8.43 10.75
C ASN A 64 0.13 -7.05 11.38
N PRO A 65 -0.63 -6.14 10.72
CA PRO A 65 -0.86 -4.82 11.28
C PRO A 65 -1.82 -4.90 12.48
N THR A 66 -1.63 -4.01 13.44
CA THR A 66 -2.61 -3.77 14.48
C THR A 66 -3.72 -2.87 13.94
N THR A 67 -4.84 -2.79 14.66
CA THR A 67 -5.91 -1.84 14.32
C THR A 67 -5.40 -0.40 14.35
N THR A 68 -4.57 -0.06 15.33
CA THR A 68 -3.96 1.27 15.44
C THR A 68 -3.09 1.59 14.23
N GLU A 69 -2.28 0.63 13.79
CA GLU A 69 -1.45 0.80 12.59
C GLU A 69 -2.29 0.99 11.33
N CYS A 70 -3.37 0.22 11.17
CA CYS A 70 -4.29 0.38 10.04
C CYS A 70 -4.92 1.77 10.03
N ARG A 71 -5.38 2.25 11.18
CA ARG A 71 -5.95 3.60 11.28
C ARG A 71 -4.95 4.68 10.96
N ALA A 72 -3.71 4.51 11.41
CA ALA A 72 -2.63 5.46 11.11
C ALA A 72 -2.35 5.53 9.62
N LEU A 73 -2.36 4.39 8.92
CA LEU A 73 -2.16 4.34 7.48
C LEU A 73 -3.30 5.02 6.72
N LEU A 74 -4.55 4.81 7.14
CA LEU A 74 -5.69 5.52 6.55
C LEU A 74 -5.60 7.03 6.78
N ALA A 75 -5.16 7.46 7.96
CA ALA A 75 -4.94 8.86 8.28
C ALA A 75 -3.80 9.48 7.46
N GLU A 76 -2.84 8.68 7.04
CA GLU A 76 -1.73 9.08 6.18
C GLU A 76 -2.17 9.38 4.75
N GLY A 77 -3.32 8.86 4.33
CA GLY A 77 -3.90 9.09 3.02
C GLY A 77 -4.10 7.84 2.16
N PHE A 78 -3.83 6.65 2.69
CA PHE A 78 -4.16 5.41 1.99
C PHE A 78 -5.67 5.18 1.99
N ALA A 79 -6.20 4.72 0.85
CA ALA A 79 -7.61 4.37 0.73
C ALA A 79 -7.89 2.96 1.23
N ILE A 80 -6.91 2.06 1.10
CA ILE A 80 -7.05 0.63 1.39
C ILE A 80 -5.79 0.18 2.12
N VAL A 81 -5.97 -0.68 3.11
CA VAL A 81 -4.87 -1.42 3.75
C VAL A 81 -5.00 -2.88 3.36
N GLN A 82 -4.01 -3.39 2.65
CA GLN A 82 -3.90 -4.80 2.31
C GLN A 82 -2.96 -5.47 3.32
N ALA A 83 -3.51 -6.32 4.15
CA ALA A 83 -2.76 -6.99 5.20
C ALA A 83 -2.50 -8.46 4.85
N HIS A 84 -1.26 -8.89 5.04
CA HIS A 84 -0.88 -10.30 5.03
C HIS A 84 -0.69 -10.74 6.47
N PHE A 85 -1.37 -11.82 6.87
CA PHE A 85 -1.24 -12.35 8.22
C PHE A 85 -0.35 -13.58 8.21
N ASP A 86 0.76 -13.49 8.95
CA ASP A 86 1.71 -14.58 9.09
C ASP A 86 1.68 -15.07 10.55
N PRO A 87 1.11 -16.26 10.82
CA PRO A 87 1.00 -16.78 12.17
C PRO A 87 2.36 -17.07 12.83
N LEU A 88 3.44 -17.20 12.06
CA LEU A 88 4.77 -17.41 12.61
C LEU A 88 5.32 -16.17 13.29
N LEU A 89 4.88 -14.98 12.90
CA LEU A 89 5.31 -13.72 13.50
C LEU A 89 4.58 -13.42 14.81
N LYS A 90 3.37 -13.92 14.99
CA LYS A 90 2.54 -13.83 16.23
C LYS A 90 2.34 -12.42 16.78
N GLU A 91 2.46 -11.41 15.95
CA GLU A 91 2.40 -10.01 16.39
C GLU A 91 1.04 -9.36 16.16
N CYS A 92 0.13 -10.06 15.46
CA CYS A 92 -1.19 -9.54 15.16
C CYS A 92 -2.23 -10.65 15.22
N ASP A 93 -3.39 -10.33 15.78
CA ASP A 93 -4.57 -11.19 15.75
C ASP A 93 -5.54 -10.63 14.71
N PRO A 94 -5.82 -11.35 13.60
CA PRO A 94 -6.77 -10.88 12.60
C PRO A 94 -8.15 -10.58 13.16
N ALA A 95 -8.56 -11.28 14.20
CA ALA A 95 -9.87 -11.06 14.84
C ALA A 95 -9.94 -9.71 15.57
N ALA A 96 -8.81 -9.08 15.86
CA ALA A 96 -8.76 -7.77 16.50
C ALA A 96 -8.96 -6.61 15.52
N LEU A 97 -8.91 -6.88 14.24
CA LEU A 97 -9.16 -5.89 13.19
C LEU A 97 -10.66 -5.78 12.89
#